data_1ed9f86b3c95f6d3d62e08cb347404e8
#
_entry.id   1ed9f86b3c95f6d3d62e08cb347404e8
#
_cell.length_a   1.000
_cell.length_b   1.000
_cell.length_c   1.000
_cell.angle_alpha   90.00
_cell.angle_beta   90.00
_cell.angle_gamma   90.00
#
_symmetry.space_group_name_H-M   'P 1'
#
loop_
_entity.id
_entity.type
_entity.pdbx_description
1 polymer ?
#
loop_
_entity_poly.entity_id
_entity_poly.type
_entity_poly.pdbx_seq_one_letter_code
_entity_poly.pdbx_strand_id
1 'polypeptide(L)'
;MGITGYEVNRDKIKNHDGGWNGGGAIQNNLDPSGAGGGATDIRIGGTALNNRVLVAGGGGGGSGIVGTLYNGGNGGANGSGNNGTLLYGSSGSYGTGGGGYYGGKAGTQTSSAQGGSNYIGSGWTSIYNGTSTHIDNGSCLISWMPVL
;
A
#
# COMPACT_ATOMS: atom_id res chain seq x y z
N MET A 1 0.65 -9.38 -6.95
CA MET A 1 0.52 -8.28 -7.91
C MET A 1 -0.26 -7.17 -7.22
N GLY A 2 0.36 -6.08 -6.86
CA GLY A 2 -0.32 -4.93 -6.24
C GLY A 2 -1.09 -4.14 -7.31
N ILE A 3 -2.28 -3.65 -6.96
CA ILE A 3 -3.08 -2.78 -7.83
C ILE A 3 -3.04 -1.38 -7.22
N THR A 4 -2.89 -0.36 -8.05
CA THR A 4 -3.01 1.04 -7.61
C THR A 4 -4.38 1.29 -7.00
N GLY A 5 -4.44 2.09 -5.94
CA GLY A 5 -5.72 2.53 -5.38
C GLY A 5 -6.51 3.34 -6.41
N TYR A 6 -7.82 3.23 -6.37
CA TYR A 6 -8.71 3.98 -7.26
C TYR A 6 -8.76 5.44 -6.87
N GLU A 7 -8.61 6.35 -7.83
CA GLU A 7 -9.01 7.75 -7.65
C GLU A 7 -10.55 7.86 -7.69
N VAL A 8 -11.12 8.46 -6.67
CA VAL A 8 -12.57 8.65 -6.60
C VAL A 8 -12.98 9.87 -7.40
N ASN A 9 -13.78 9.65 -8.43
CA ASN A 9 -14.48 10.73 -9.11
C ASN A 9 -15.57 11.29 -8.17
N ARG A 10 -15.70 12.63 -8.10
CA ARG A 10 -16.50 13.41 -7.13
C ARG A 10 -17.96 13.02 -6.93
N ASP A 11 -18.52 12.16 -7.74
CA ASP A 11 -19.97 12.10 -7.91
C ASP A 11 -20.64 10.83 -7.44
N LYS A 12 -20.33 10.14 -6.43
CA LYS A 12 -21.32 9.13 -5.93
C LYS A 12 -20.79 7.79 -5.42
N ILE A 13 -19.54 7.59 -5.16
CA ILE A 13 -19.17 6.28 -4.64
C ILE A 13 -18.85 6.37 -3.15
N LYS A 14 -19.73 5.79 -2.35
CA LYS A 14 -19.61 5.81 -0.89
C LYS A 14 -18.60 4.80 -0.34
N ASN A 15 -18.30 3.77 -1.10
CA ASN A 15 -17.34 2.72 -0.71
C ASN A 15 -16.50 2.30 -1.90
N HIS A 16 -15.21 2.09 -1.68
CA HIS A 16 -14.27 1.55 -2.65
C HIS A 16 -13.36 0.52 -2.01
N ASP A 17 -13.16 -0.57 -2.70
CA ASP A 17 -12.17 -1.56 -2.28
C ASP A 17 -10.76 -0.99 -2.41
N GLY A 18 -9.90 -1.39 -1.50
CA GLY A 18 -8.47 -1.15 -1.61
C GLY A 18 -7.83 -2.00 -2.69
N GLY A 19 -6.60 -1.65 -3.06
CA GLY A 19 -5.80 -2.43 -3.99
C GLY A 19 -5.64 -3.88 -3.53
N TRP A 20 -5.61 -4.81 -4.48
CA TRP A 20 -5.41 -6.22 -4.20
C TRP A 20 -4.12 -6.43 -3.40
N ASN A 21 -4.10 -7.45 -2.53
CA ASN A 21 -3.00 -7.73 -1.60
C ASN A 21 -2.82 -6.66 -0.51
N GLY A 22 -3.94 -6.25 0.08
CA GLY A 22 -3.98 -5.58 1.37
C GLY A 22 -4.12 -4.06 1.37
N GLY A 23 -4.48 -3.42 0.27
CA GLY A 23 -4.86 -2.01 0.30
C GLY A 23 -6.10 -1.77 1.15
N GLY A 24 -6.13 -0.69 1.92
CA GLY A 24 -7.28 -0.30 2.75
C GLY A 24 -8.46 0.17 1.89
N ALA A 25 -9.67 -0.19 2.29
CA ALA A 25 -10.90 0.19 1.60
C ALA A 25 -11.45 1.53 2.11
N ILE A 26 -12.03 2.34 1.23
CA ILE A 26 -12.80 3.53 1.58
C ILE A 26 -14.19 3.11 2.06
N GLN A 27 -14.61 3.65 3.19
CA GLN A 27 -15.91 3.43 3.79
C GLN A 27 -16.59 4.76 4.09
N ASN A 28 -17.86 4.89 3.69
CA ASN A 28 -18.69 6.07 3.95
C ASN A 28 -18.05 7.39 3.51
N ASN A 29 -17.49 7.41 2.32
CA ASN A 29 -16.80 8.59 1.81
C ASN A 29 -17.74 9.80 1.69
N LEU A 30 -17.41 10.88 2.38
CA LEU A 30 -18.10 12.18 2.33
C LEU A 30 -17.32 13.21 1.50
N ASP A 31 -16.01 12.98 1.28
CA ASP A 31 -15.07 13.89 0.64
C ASP A 31 -14.21 13.17 -0.40
N PRO A 32 -13.52 13.89 -1.30
CA PRO A 32 -12.60 13.27 -2.25
C PRO A 32 -11.51 12.48 -1.52
N SER A 33 -11.53 11.16 -1.66
CA SER A 33 -10.58 10.27 -0.98
C SER A 33 -10.21 9.11 -1.89
N GLY A 34 -8.97 8.66 -1.79
CA GLY A 34 -8.43 7.52 -2.53
C GLY A 34 -8.30 6.28 -1.65
N ALA A 35 -8.55 5.12 -2.24
CA ALA A 35 -8.25 3.85 -1.61
C ALA A 35 -6.75 3.57 -1.61
N GLY A 36 -6.27 2.79 -0.64
CA GLY A 36 -4.87 2.39 -0.54
C GLY A 36 -4.48 1.37 -1.61
N GLY A 37 -3.28 1.46 -2.14
CA GLY A 37 -2.69 0.48 -3.05
C GLY A 37 -2.32 -0.82 -2.33
N GLY A 38 -2.34 -1.95 -3.03
CA GLY A 38 -1.91 -3.24 -2.49
C GLY A 38 -0.40 -3.42 -2.53
N ALA A 39 0.10 -4.33 -1.71
CA ALA A 39 1.50 -4.73 -1.71
C ALA A 39 1.83 -5.68 -2.87
N THR A 40 3.11 -5.75 -3.23
CA THR A 40 3.66 -6.81 -4.09
C THR A 40 4.60 -7.65 -3.24
N ASP A 41 4.40 -8.97 -3.20
CA ASP A 41 5.26 -9.84 -2.42
C ASP A 41 5.72 -11.10 -3.17
N ILE A 42 6.83 -11.65 -2.69
CA ILE A 42 7.33 -12.97 -3.08
C ILE A 42 7.21 -13.89 -1.87
N ARG A 43 6.64 -15.07 -2.08
CA ARG A 43 6.47 -16.12 -1.07
C ARG A 43 7.18 -17.39 -1.50
N ILE A 44 7.84 -18.05 -0.54
CA ILE A 44 8.54 -19.32 -0.77
C ILE A 44 8.03 -20.36 0.22
N GLY A 45 7.76 -21.54 -0.26
CA GLY A 45 7.28 -22.67 0.56
C GLY A 45 5.79 -22.66 0.88
N GLY A 46 5.02 -21.69 0.34
CA GLY A 46 3.56 -21.62 0.53
C GLY A 46 2.97 -20.26 0.23
N THR A 47 1.65 -20.13 0.42
CA THR A 47 0.89 -18.91 0.12
C THR A 47 0.54 -18.09 1.35
N ALA A 48 0.87 -18.55 2.55
CA ALA A 48 0.58 -17.85 3.79
C ALA A 48 1.44 -16.58 3.95
N LEU A 49 0.99 -15.63 4.77
CA LEU A 49 1.71 -14.38 4.99
C LEU A 49 3.09 -14.55 5.62
N ASN A 50 3.29 -15.60 6.41
CA ASN A 50 4.59 -15.93 7.01
C ASN A 50 5.59 -16.54 6.00
N ASN A 51 5.14 -16.89 4.79
CA ASN A 51 6.02 -17.35 3.71
C ASN A 51 6.63 -16.20 2.90
N ARG A 52 6.29 -14.93 3.21
CA ARG A 52 6.81 -13.77 2.50
C ARG A 52 8.31 -13.60 2.77
N VAL A 53 9.08 -13.55 1.71
CA VAL A 53 10.53 -13.34 1.75
C VAL A 53 10.92 -11.94 1.29
N LEU A 54 10.12 -11.35 0.41
CA LEU A 54 10.27 -9.97 -0.02
C LEU A 54 8.88 -9.33 -0.09
N VAL A 55 8.75 -8.08 0.34
CA VAL A 55 7.53 -7.28 0.23
C VAL A 55 7.88 -5.86 -0.20
N ALA A 56 7.22 -5.38 -1.25
CA ALA A 56 7.16 -3.99 -1.61
C ALA A 56 5.79 -3.43 -1.18
N GLY A 57 5.78 -2.44 -0.33
CA GLY A 57 4.56 -1.81 0.18
C GLY A 57 3.85 -0.98 -0.88
N GLY A 58 2.53 -0.99 -0.87
CA GLY A 58 1.68 -0.13 -1.68
C GLY A 58 1.55 1.28 -1.11
N GLY A 59 1.22 2.24 -1.96
CA GLY A 59 0.96 3.62 -1.55
C GLY A 59 -0.33 3.77 -0.74
N GLY A 60 -0.38 4.75 0.13
CA GLY A 60 -1.63 5.19 0.77
C GLY A 60 -2.50 6.02 -0.18
N GLY A 61 -3.79 6.04 0.06
CA GLY A 61 -4.72 6.87 -0.69
C GLY A 61 -4.63 8.34 -0.30
N GLY A 62 -4.86 9.22 -1.26
CA GLY A 62 -5.01 10.65 -1.00
C GLY A 62 -6.27 10.95 -0.19
N SER A 63 -6.28 12.06 0.51
CA SER A 63 -7.44 12.58 1.23
C SER A 63 -7.60 14.08 0.99
N GLY A 64 -8.75 14.62 1.32
CA GLY A 64 -8.94 16.06 1.21
C GLY A 64 -10.33 16.51 1.64
N ILE A 65 -10.46 17.81 1.82
CA ILE A 65 -11.72 18.54 1.90
C ILE A 65 -11.81 19.44 0.69
N VAL A 66 -13.01 19.99 0.45
CA VAL A 66 -13.21 20.94 -0.65
C VAL A 66 -12.16 22.05 -0.57
N GLY A 67 -11.32 22.15 -1.58
CA GLY A 67 -10.28 23.18 -1.70
C GLY A 67 -8.89 22.78 -1.16
N THR A 68 -8.74 21.68 -0.43
CA THR A 68 -7.42 21.22 0.05
C THR A 68 -7.27 19.72 -0.15
N LEU A 69 -6.25 19.33 -0.91
CA LEU A 69 -5.95 17.93 -1.21
C LEU A 69 -4.66 17.52 -0.50
N TYR A 70 -4.65 16.32 0.05
CA TYR A 70 -3.47 15.68 0.64
C TYR A 70 -3.11 14.44 -0.16
N ASN A 71 -1.92 14.41 -0.75
CA ASN A 71 -1.44 13.26 -1.49
C ASN A 71 -1.22 12.07 -0.55
N GLY A 72 -1.55 10.86 -1.01
CA GLY A 72 -1.25 9.64 -0.29
C GLY A 72 0.25 9.44 -0.08
N GLY A 73 0.62 8.81 1.04
CA GLY A 73 2.02 8.48 1.33
C GLY A 73 2.54 7.36 0.44
N ASN A 74 3.81 7.45 0.03
CA ASN A 74 4.46 6.43 -0.77
C ASN A 74 4.61 5.11 0.00
N GLY A 75 4.49 3.98 -0.69
CA GLY A 75 4.92 2.68 -0.17
C GLY A 75 6.44 2.64 0.01
N GLY A 76 6.93 1.93 1.01
CA GLY A 76 8.37 1.80 1.19
C GLY A 76 8.86 1.49 2.61
N ALA A 77 10.13 1.80 2.85
CA ALA A 77 10.83 1.43 4.08
C ALA A 77 10.24 2.01 5.38
N ASN A 78 9.56 3.13 5.29
CA ASN A 78 9.05 3.87 6.45
C ASN A 78 7.54 3.71 6.66
N GLY A 79 6.89 2.77 6.02
CA GLY A 79 5.50 2.45 6.30
C GLY A 79 5.36 2.06 7.78
N SER A 80 5.21 3.03 8.64
CA SER A 80 5.00 2.82 10.08
C SER A 80 3.54 2.49 10.34
N GLY A 81 3.07 1.40 9.79
CA GLY A 81 1.72 0.92 10.01
C GLY A 81 1.50 0.49 11.44
N ASN A 82 1.43 1.43 12.37
CA ASN A 82 1.16 1.11 13.77
C ASN A 82 -0.28 0.67 14.06
N ASN A 83 -1.17 0.73 13.07
CA ASN A 83 -2.55 0.28 13.22
C ASN A 83 -3.01 -0.68 12.12
N GLY A 84 -2.15 -1.00 11.15
CA GLY A 84 -2.41 -2.03 10.17
C GLY A 84 -2.01 -3.39 10.73
N THR A 85 -2.81 -4.40 10.46
CA THR A 85 -2.38 -5.79 10.62
C THR A 85 -1.33 -6.11 9.56
N LEU A 86 -0.59 -7.20 9.76
CA LEU A 86 0.25 -7.79 8.72
C LEU A 86 -0.53 -7.81 7.39
N LEU A 87 -0.02 -7.17 6.35
CA LEU A 87 -0.57 -7.02 5.01
C LEU A 87 -1.54 -5.83 4.85
N TYR A 88 -2.57 -5.69 5.70
CA TYR A 88 -3.69 -4.81 5.42
C TYR A 88 -3.43 -3.36 5.82
N GLY A 89 -3.61 -2.43 4.89
CA GLY A 89 -3.75 -1.02 5.18
C GLY A 89 -5.07 -0.73 5.92
N SER A 90 -5.07 0.27 6.77
CA SER A 90 -6.28 0.66 7.50
C SER A 90 -7.34 1.21 6.56
N SER A 91 -8.57 0.74 6.69
CA SER A 91 -9.73 1.30 6.02
C SER A 91 -10.25 2.54 6.75
N GLY A 92 -10.97 3.40 6.07
CA GLY A 92 -11.51 4.63 6.66
C GLY A 92 -12.37 5.44 5.69
N SER A 93 -12.82 6.61 6.15
CA SER A 93 -13.68 7.52 5.37
C SER A 93 -12.88 8.58 4.62
N TYR A 94 -11.64 8.79 4.96
CA TYR A 94 -10.65 9.62 4.25
C TYR A 94 -9.58 8.71 3.68
N GLY A 95 -8.62 9.17 2.91
CA GLY A 95 -7.62 8.33 2.26
C GLY A 95 -7.19 7.12 3.10
N THR A 96 -7.05 5.94 2.53
CA THR A 96 -6.83 4.71 3.27
C THR A 96 -5.41 4.17 3.11
N GLY A 97 -4.96 3.39 4.07
CA GLY A 97 -3.56 2.92 4.13
C GLY A 97 -3.20 1.94 3.02
N GLY A 98 -1.98 1.98 2.54
CA GLY A 98 -1.42 0.99 1.62
C GLY A 98 -1.14 -0.35 2.29
N GLY A 99 -1.25 -1.45 1.53
CA GLY A 99 -0.83 -2.78 1.95
C GLY A 99 0.70 -2.89 2.03
N GLY A 100 1.22 -3.82 2.84
CA GLY A 100 2.66 -4.00 3.01
C GLY A 100 3.01 -5.17 3.91
N TYR A 101 4.27 -5.27 4.34
CA TYR A 101 4.62 -6.16 5.44
C TYR A 101 3.83 -5.76 6.69
N TYR A 102 3.84 -4.46 6.98
CA TYR A 102 2.83 -3.81 7.82
C TYR A 102 2.04 -2.85 6.94
N GLY A 103 0.71 -2.86 7.08
CA GLY A 103 -0.14 -1.93 6.37
C GLY A 103 -0.01 -0.49 6.89
N GLY A 104 -0.24 0.49 6.02
CA GLY A 104 -0.25 1.89 6.38
C GLY A 104 -1.50 2.31 7.15
N LYS A 105 -1.42 3.43 7.87
CA LYS A 105 -2.58 4.06 8.53
C LYS A 105 -3.49 4.75 7.54
N ALA A 106 -4.79 4.77 7.83
CA ALA A 106 -5.71 5.66 7.15
C ALA A 106 -5.39 7.14 7.45
N GLY A 107 -5.67 7.98 6.50
CA GLY A 107 -5.63 9.43 6.67
C GLY A 107 -6.81 9.95 7.49
N THR A 108 -6.78 11.24 7.74
CA THR A 108 -7.85 12.01 8.34
C THR A 108 -8.31 13.10 7.38
N GLN A 109 -9.31 13.87 7.76
CA GLN A 109 -9.74 15.04 6.98
C GLN A 109 -8.60 16.03 6.67
N THR A 110 -7.58 16.07 7.51
CA THR A 110 -6.46 17.03 7.43
C THR A 110 -5.09 16.38 7.27
N SER A 111 -5.02 15.07 7.03
CA SER A 111 -3.77 14.36 6.82
C SER A 111 -3.92 13.23 5.81
N SER A 112 -2.87 13.00 5.03
CA SER A 112 -2.81 11.88 4.09
C SER A 112 -2.72 10.52 4.79
N ALA A 113 -3.15 9.49 4.09
CA ALA A 113 -2.91 8.11 4.50
C ALA A 113 -1.44 7.72 4.27
N GLN A 114 -0.99 6.73 5.01
CA GLN A 114 0.37 6.20 4.91
C GLN A 114 0.43 5.02 3.93
N GLY A 115 1.55 4.88 3.23
CA GLY A 115 1.88 3.67 2.49
C GLY A 115 2.21 2.51 3.42
N GLY A 116 2.18 1.29 2.89
CA GLY A 116 2.63 0.10 3.59
C GLY A 116 4.15 -0.03 3.61
N SER A 117 4.67 -0.86 4.52
CA SER A 117 6.10 -1.06 4.67
C SER A 117 6.66 -2.12 3.72
N ASN A 118 7.91 -1.92 3.31
CA ASN A 118 8.72 -2.97 2.69
C ASN A 118 9.18 -4.01 3.72
N TYR A 119 9.61 -5.16 3.23
CA TYR A 119 10.26 -6.20 4.02
C TYR A 119 11.25 -6.98 3.18
N ILE A 120 12.35 -7.35 3.80
CA ILE A 120 13.38 -8.21 3.24
C ILE A 120 13.66 -9.29 4.28
N GLY A 121 13.36 -10.52 3.92
CA GLY A 121 13.55 -11.68 4.77
C GLY A 121 15.03 -11.97 5.06
N SER A 122 15.29 -12.75 6.09
CA SER A 122 16.64 -13.20 6.42
C SER A 122 17.25 -14.02 5.27
N GLY A 123 18.52 -13.84 5.03
CA GLY A 123 19.23 -14.51 3.92
C GLY A 123 19.15 -13.81 2.56
N TRP A 124 18.42 -12.68 2.49
CA TRP A 124 18.34 -11.83 1.31
C TRP A 124 19.09 -10.53 1.54
N THR A 125 19.76 -10.05 0.51
CA THR A 125 20.46 -8.76 0.55
C THR A 125 19.81 -7.80 -0.42
N SER A 126 19.51 -6.59 0.04
CA SER A 126 19.01 -5.52 -0.80
C SER A 126 20.13 -4.56 -1.17
N ILE A 127 20.24 -4.23 -2.44
CA ILE A 127 21.07 -3.11 -2.90
C ILE A 127 20.33 -1.77 -2.82
N TYR A 128 18.99 -1.82 -2.74
CA TYR A 128 18.15 -0.64 -2.56
C TYR A 128 16.84 -1.03 -1.85
N ASN A 129 16.56 -0.38 -0.74
CA ASN A 129 15.31 -0.51 -0.01
C ASN A 129 14.78 0.89 0.32
N GLY A 130 14.04 1.47 -0.58
CA GLY A 130 13.58 2.85 -0.47
C GLY A 130 12.11 3.01 -0.84
N THR A 131 11.67 4.24 -0.86
CA THR A 131 10.33 4.60 -1.34
C THR A 131 10.30 4.62 -2.87
N SER A 132 9.19 4.17 -3.44
CA SER A 132 8.95 4.24 -4.88
C SER A 132 7.92 5.33 -5.20
N THR A 133 8.13 6.02 -6.29
CA THR A 133 7.16 6.94 -6.91
C THR A 133 6.40 6.28 -8.06
N HIS A 134 6.55 4.97 -8.22
CA HIS A 134 5.86 4.21 -9.26
C HIS A 134 4.34 4.24 -9.06
N ILE A 135 3.62 4.63 -10.09
CA ILE A 135 2.17 4.89 -10.03
C ILE A 135 1.30 3.77 -10.59
N ASP A 136 1.91 2.73 -11.15
CA ASP A 136 1.23 1.57 -11.76
C ASP A 136 1.19 0.36 -10.82
N ASN A 137 0.68 -0.75 -11.34
CA ASN A 137 0.71 -2.03 -10.65
C ASN A 137 2.14 -2.43 -10.29
N GLY A 138 2.30 -3.04 -9.12
CA GLY A 138 3.59 -3.57 -8.69
C GLY A 138 4.14 -4.60 -9.68
N SER A 139 5.45 -4.58 -9.87
CA SER A 139 6.16 -5.52 -10.73
C SER A 139 7.31 -6.18 -9.97
N CYS A 140 7.71 -7.36 -10.40
CA CYS A 140 8.87 -8.07 -9.89
C CYS A 140 9.65 -8.66 -11.06
N LEU A 141 10.96 -8.40 -11.08
CA LEU A 141 11.90 -9.03 -11.99
C LEU A 141 12.83 -9.95 -11.19
N ILE A 142 12.86 -11.21 -11.54
CA ILE A 142 13.78 -12.20 -10.97
C ILE A 142 14.78 -12.57 -12.05
N SER A 143 16.05 -12.41 -11.74
CA SER A 143 17.14 -12.87 -12.59
C SER A 143 18.07 -13.79 -11.79
N TRP A 144 18.69 -14.74 -12.47
CA TRP A 144 19.68 -15.64 -11.89
C TRP A 144 20.89 -15.76 -12.81
N MET A 145 22.04 -15.94 -12.22
CA MET A 145 23.24 -16.31 -12.96
C MET A 145 23.52 -17.79 -12.73
N PRO A 146 23.81 -18.57 -13.77
CA PRO A 146 24.28 -19.93 -13.57
C PRO A 146 25.61 -19.90 -12.79
N VAL A 147 25.73 -20.76 -11.79
CA VAL A 147 27.00 -21.00 -11.12
C VAL A 147 27.84 -21.80 -12.12
N LEU A 148 28.96 -21.21 -12.56
CA LEU A 148 29.94 -21.87 -13.43
C LEU A 148 30.77 -22.85 -12.62
#